data_4468ad889a5e9c2860da5d3ee6eb82b3
#
_entry.id   4468ad889a5e9c2860da5d3ee6eb82b3
#
_cell.length_a   1.000
_cell.length_b   1.000
_cell.length_c   1.000
_cell.angle_alpha   90.00
_cell.angle_beta   90.00
_cell.angle_gamma   90.00
#
_symmetry.space_group_name_H-M   'P 1'
#
loop_
_entity.id
_entity.type
_entity.pdbx_description
1 polymer ?
#
loop_
_entity_poly.entity_id
_entity_poly.type
_entity_poly.pdbx_seq_one_letter_code
_entity_poly.pdbx_strand_id
1 'polypeptide(L)'
;MKKFKLPPYPYDLLKPHSEIGERHPGGLIDLSVGTPCDSPPQAVVNMLSNSKTERSYPKSTGSEEYLNACKAWLTRRLDVKSEYAKNISGCIGTKEFVASVPNDLRLKSPEKDTVLYPAISYPSYAMGAELAGCRAVPVPVNDDYKLDLSKVDQEDVKRALLLWINSPCNPTGVLEDIKSVVEWGRNNDVPIFSDECYVEFIWGQKPSTILHHGNEGVVAVHSLSKRSNLAGIRAGFYAGDTDIVHWLSEVRKHSGKMIPGPVQAAAALAWGDDAHVDHQREIYKSRLTVLTDLFQKLGFSVNIPQGAFYLWAEKGGLNCWDIISELATQFGVLVSPGDFFGSNCAENVRIAAVQPESVITLLKDRVNAHLP
;
A
#
# COMPACT_ATOMS: atom_id res chain seq x y z
N MET A 1 24.13 11.09 -21.89
CA MET A 1 23.17 10.72 -20.82
C MET A 1 21.77 11.10 -21.27
N LYS A 2 20.84 10.14 -21.37
CA LYS A 2 19.42 10.50 -21.54
C LYS A 2 18.98 11.27 -20.29
N LYS A 3 18.45 12.49 -20.47
CA LYS A 3 17.89 13.25 -19.35
C LYS A 3 16.68 12.51 -18.82
N PHE A 4 16.69 12.10 -17.54
CA PHE A 4 15.51 11.60 -16.86
C PHE A 4 14.47 12.73 -16.82
N LYS A 5 13.25 12.44 -17.30
CA LYS A 5 12.13 13.36 -17.25
C LYS A 5 11.11 12.79 -16.30
N LEU A 6 10.90 13.47 -15.17
CA LEU A 6 9.86 13.09 -14.21
C LEU A 6 8.49 13.12 -14.92
N PRO A 7 7.71 12.01 -14.84
CA PRO A 7 6.32 12.05 -15.25
C PRO A 7 5.52 12.96 -14.30
N PRO A 8 4.37 13.50 -14.73
CA PRO A 8 3.46 14.20 -13.83
C PRO A 8 3.03 13.27 -12.69
N TYR A 9 2.86 13.85 -11.50
CA TYR A 9 2.32 13.07 -10.39
C TYR A 9 0.88 12.64 -10.71
N PRO A 10 0.52 11.35 -10.64
CA PRO A 10 -0.75 10.87 -11.16
C PRO A 10 -1.98 11.62 -10.62
N TYR A 11 -2.02 11.92 -9.33
CA TYR A 11 -3.15 12.61 -8.71
C TYR A 11 -3.32 14.08 -9.13
N ASP A 12 -2.27 14.72 -9.67
CA ASP A 12 -2.38 16.09 -10.22
C ASP A 12 -3.27 16.12 -11.47
N LEU A 13 -3.39 14.98 -12.16
CA LEU A 13 -4.26 14.83 -13.34
C LEU A 13 -5.77 14.84 -12.98
N LEU A 14 -6.12 14.61 -11.71
CA LEU A 14 -7.50 14.66 -11.24
C LEU A 14 -8.04 16.09 -11.03
N LYS A 15 -7.17 17.10 -11.03
CA LYS A 15 -7.56 18.47 -10.72
C LYS A 15 -8.75 19.00 -11.54
N PRO A 16 -8.84 18.81 -12.89
CA PRO A 16 -9.99 19.27 -13.65
C PRO A 16 -11.31 18.63 -13.19
N HIS A 17 -11.29 17.36 -12.83
CA HIS A 17 -12.49 16.63 -12.37
C HIS A 17 -12.84 16.99 -10.92
N SER A 18 -11.87 17.28 -10.07
CA SER A 18 -12.09 17.84 -8.74
C SER A 18 -12.83 19.17 -8.83
N GLU A 19 -12.38 20.07 -9.72
CA GLU A 19 -13.04 21.38 -9.96
C GLU A 19 -14.48 21.22 -10.47
N ILE A 20 -14.79 20.18 -11.24
CA ILE A 20 -16.17 19.86 -11.64
C ILE A 20 -16.97 19.42 -10.42
N GLY A 21 -16.46 18.47 -9.62
CA GLY A 21 -17.13 17.99 -8.43
C GLY A 21 -17.36 19.06 -7.36
N GLU A 22 -16.44 20.03 -7.21
CA GLU A 22 -16.57 21.17 -6.30
C GLU A 22 -17.76 22.10 -6.68
N ARG A 23 -18.12 22.15 -7.97
CA ARG A 23 -19.30 22.93 -8.44
C ARG A 23 -20.63 22.23 -8.22
N HIS A 24 -20.61 20.94 -7.84
CA HIS A 24 -21.85 20.25 -7.50
C HIS A 24 -22.51 20.90 -6.29
N PRO A 25 -23.85 21.13 -6.27
CA PRO A 25 -24.55 21.85 -5.18
C PRO A 25 -24.29 21.30 -3.78
N GLY A 26 -24.00 20.00 -3.66
CA GLY A 26 -23.62 19.34 -2.41
C GLY A 26 -22.13 19.32 -2.12
N GLY A 27 -21.27 19.91 -2.97
CA GLY A 27 -19.81 19.88 -2.86
C GLY A 27 -19.17 18.55 -3.25
N LEU A 28 -17.83 18.50 -3.24
CA LEU A 28 -17.04 17.34 -3.61
C LEU A 28 -17.03 16.27 -2.53
N ILE A 29 -17.19 15.02 -2.94
CA ILE A 29 -16.89 13.81 -2.15
C ILE A 29 -15.70 13.11 -2.79
N ASP A 30 -14.52 13.20 -2.14
CA ASP A 30 -13.29 12.60 -2.67
C ASP A 30 -13.12 11.17 -2.15
N LEU A 31 -13.32 10.18 -3.03
CA LEU A 31 -13.07 8.76 -2.83
C LEU A 31 -11.83 8.28 -3.62
N SER A 32 -11.01 9.21 -4.15
CA SER A 32 -9.85 8.86 -4.96
C SER A 32 -8.64 8.49 -4.11
N VAL A 33 -8.38 9.22 -3.02
CA VAL A 33 -7.18 9.03 -2.19
C VAL A 33 -7.45 8.08 -1.04
N GLY A 34 -6.68 7.00 -0.96
CA GLY A 34 -6.77 6.01 0.13
C GLY A 34 -6.11 6.47 1.44
N THR A 35 -6.26 7.72 1.84
CA THR A 35 -5.78 8.22 3.12
C THR A 35 -6.89 8.09 4.16
N PRO A 36 -6.69 7.32 5.26
CA PRO A 36 -7.66 7.23 6.33
C PRO A 36 -8.05 8.61 6.89
N CYS A 37 -9.34 8.85 7.05
CA CYS A 37 -9.89 10.10 7.54
C CYS A 37 -10.32 10.05 9.02
N ASP A 38 -10.42 8.85 9.60
CA ASP A 38 -10.77 8.68 11.01
C ASP A 38 -9.58 9.06 11.91
N SER A 39 -9.91 9.49 13.13
CA SER A 39 -8.89 9.89 14.09
C SER A 39 -7.97 8.74 14.50
N PRO A 40 -6.67 8.96 14.61
CA PRO A 40 -5.76 7.99 15.22
C PRO A 40 -5.99 7.85 16.73
N PRO A 41 -5.48 6.79 17.38
CA PRO A 41 -5.60 6.62 18.84
C PRO A 41 -5.02 7.80 19.60
N GLN A 42 -5.79 8.39 20.51
CA GLN A 42 -5.39 9.59 21.27
C GLN A 42 -4.10 9.38 22.08
N ALA A 43 -3.90 8.19 22.65
CA ALA A 43 -2.67 7.86 23.39
C ALA A 43 -1.42 7.97 22.51
N VAL A 44 -1.50 7.58 21.25
CA VAL A 44 -0.42 7.70 20.27
C VAL A 44 -0.15 9.16 19.93
N VAL A 45 -1.19 9.97 19.72
CA VAL A 45 -1.07 11.41 19.47
C VAL A 45 -0.43 12.12 20.66
N ASN A 46 -0.83 11.79 21.88
CA ASN A 46 -0.25 12.36 23.10
C ASN A 46 1.24 11.99 23.25
N MET A 47 1.65 10.79 22.85
CA MET A 47 3.04 10.36 22.92
C MET A 47 3.95 11.17 22.01
N LEU A 48 3.48 11.65 20.86
CA LEU A 48 4.27 12.49 19.94
C LEU A 48 4.81 13.74 20.64
N SER A 49 4.04 14.33 21.55
CA SER A 49 4.44 15.54 22.30
C SER A 49 5.10 15.25 23.64
N ASN A 50 4.97 14.04 24.19
CA ASN A 50 5.42 13.71 25.55
C ASN A 50 6.55 12.67 25.62
N SER A 51 7.12 12.28 24.48
CA SER A 51 8.12 11.20 24.41
C SER A 51 9.47 11.54 25.02
N LYS A 52 9.82 12.84 25.11
CA LYS A 52 11.13 13.36 25.59
C LYS A 52 12.33 12.84 24.79
N THR A 53 12.11 12.40 23.55
CA THR A 53 13.15 11.83 22.66
C THR A 53 13.60 12.78 21.55
N GLU A 54 13.17 14.03 21.59
CA GLU A 54 13.46 15.08 20.60
C GLU A 54 14.89 15.62 20.64
N ARG A 55 15.63 15.41 21.75
CA ARG A 55 16.94 16.02 21.98
C ARG A 55 18.12 15.24 21.40
N SER A 56 17.93 13.96 21.15
CA SER A 56 19.00 13.06 20.72
C SER A 56 18.74 12.56 19.30
N TYR A 57 19.81 12.25 18.56
CA TYR A 57 19.65 11.50 17.33
C TYR A 57 18.97 10.16 17.61
N PRO A 58 17.89 9.81 16.88
CA PRO A 58 17.23 8.54 17.06
C PRO A 58 18.11 7.38 16.56
N LYS A 59 17.90 6.18 17.09
CA LYS A 59 18.51 4.98 16.53
C LYS A 59 17.99 4.78 15.11
N SER A 60 18.90 4.65 14.14
CA SER A 60 18.58 4.60 12.70
C SER A 60 17.74 3.38 12.32
N THR A 61 17.97 2.24 12.95
CA THR A 61 17.20 1.00 12.72
C THR A 61 15.87 0.97 13.50
N GLY A 62 15.71 1.86 14.48
CA GLY A 62 14.61 1.89 15.44
C GLY A 62 15.09 1.70 16.88
N SER A 63 14.40 2.31 17.85
CA SER A 63 14.63 2.06 19.27
C SER A 63 14.28 0.63 19.65
N GLU A 64 14.81 0.16 20.77
CA GLU A 64 14.52 -1.21 21.24
C GLU A 64 13.02 -1.41 21.50
N GLU A 65 12.37 -0.41 22.11
CA GLU A 65 10.93 -0.42 22.37
C GLU A 65 10.13 -0.49 21.07
N TYR A 66 10.51 0.28 20.06
CA TYR A 66 9.86 0.27 18.76
C TYR A 66 10.00 -1.10 18.06
N LEU A 67 11.22 -1.63 17.99
CA LEU A 67 11.48 -2.91 17.34
C LEU A 67 10.81 -4.07 18.09
N ASN A 68 10.81 -4.05 19.41
CA ASN A 68 10.14 -5.07 20.23
C ASN A 68 8.62 -5.03 20.04
N ALA A 69 8.02 -3.83 19.95
CA ALA A 69 6.60 -3.69 19.66
C ALA A 69 6.25 -4.26 18.25
N CYS A 70 7.08 -3.98 17.24
CA CYS A 70 6.89 -4.55 15.90
C CYS A 70 7.02 -6.08 15.89
N LYS A 71 8.02 -6.65 16.56
CA LYS A 71 8.20 -8.11 16.69
C LYS A 71 7.02 -8.77 17.41
N ALA A 72 6.59 -8.18 18.53
CA ALA A 72 5.44 -8.66 19.28
C ALA A 72 4.16 -8.62 18.44
N TRP A 73 3.99 -7.58 17.63
CA TRP A 73 2.87 -7.48 16.69
C TRP A 73 2.90 -8.58 15.62
N LEU A 74 4.05 -8.82 14.98
CA LEU A 74 4.22 -9.90 13.99
C LEU A 74 3.79 -11.27 14.57
N THR A 75 4.23 -11.57 15.80
CA THR A 75 3.88 -12.82 16.47
C THR A 75 2.40 -12.85 16.88
N ARG A 76 1.89 -11.78 17.48
CA ARG A 76 0.55 -11.74 18.07
C ARG A 76 -0.56 -11.65 17.01
N ARG A 77 -0.36 -10.84 15.96
CA ARG A 77 -1.39 -10.58 14.95
C ARG A 77 -1.25 -11.41 13.69
N LEU A 78 -0.03 -11.78 13.33
CA LEU A 78 0.24 -12.50 12.08
C LEU A 78 0.77 -13.92 12.31
N ASP A 79 0.85 -14.40 13.55
CA ASP A 79 1.31 -15.77 13.87
C ASP A 79 2.74 -16.09 13.33
N VAL A 80 3.56 -15.03 13.16
CA VAL A 80 4.95 -15.18 12.69
C VAL A 80 5.81 -15.81 13.78
N LYS A 81 6.53 -16.87 13.46
CA LYS A 81 7.48 -17.49 14.41
C LYS A 81 8.56 -16.48 14.82
N SER A 82 8.91 -16.47 16.09
CA SER A 82 9.87 -15.49 16.65
C SER A 82 11.23 -15.51 15.93
N GLU A 83 11.65 -16.65 15.42
CA GLU A 83 12.88 -16.82 14.64
C GLU A 83 12.84 -16.03 13.31
N TYR A 84 11.67 -15.88 12.69
CA TYR A 84 11.48 -15.11 11.44
C TYR A 84 11.29 -13.61 11.68
N ALA A 85 10.95 -13.21 12.91
CA ALA A 85 10.80 -11.81 13.30
C ALA A 85 12.12 -11.18 13.84
N LYS A 86 13.25 -11.89 13.83
CA LYS A 86 14.52 -11.41 14.42
C LYS A 86 15.12 -10.24 13.64
N ASN A 87 15.16 -10.36 12.32
CA ASN A 87 15.78 -9.38 11.44
C ASN A 87 14.73 -8.35 11.03
N ILE A 88 14.78 -7.19 11.65
CA ILE A 88 13.79 -6.13 11.53
C ILE A 88 14.46 -4.76 11.63
N SER A 89 13.99 -3.80 10.85
CA SER A 89 14.44 -2.41 10.91
C SER A 89 13.31 -1.46 10.55
N GLY A 90 13.33 -0.26 11.14
CA GLY A 90 12.37 0.80 10.85
C GLY A 90 12.56 1.46 9.50
N CYS A 91 11.46 1.97 8.91
CA CYS A 91 11.49 2.82 7.72
C CYS A 91 10.56 4.03 7.85
N ILE A 92 10.83 5.08 7.08
CA ILE A 92 10.06 6.35 7.10
C ILE A 92 8.76 6.20 6.29
N GLY A 93 7.96 5.18 6.66
CA GLY A 93 6.78 4.74 5.92
C GLY A 93 7.13 3.97 4.65
N THR A 94 6.19 3.16 4.18
CA THR A 94 6.41 2.22 3.08
C THR A 94 6.64 2.89 1.73
N LYS A 95 6.02 4.03 1.45
CA LYS A 95 6.23 4.73 0.17
C LYS A 95 7.69 5.13 -0.04
N GLU A 96 8.35 5.67 0.98
CA GLU A 96 9.76 6.02 0.91
C GLU A 96 10.61 4.76 0.74
N PHE A 97 10.31 3.70 1.50
CA PHE A 97 11.01 2.43 1.41
C PHE A 97 10.90 1.83 0.00
N VAL A 98 9.69 1.72 -0.53
CA VAL A 98 9.42 1.22 -1.90
C VAL A 98 10.21 2.00 -2.95
N ALA A 99 10.22 3.33 -2.84
CA ALA A 99 10.90 4.18 -3.82
C ALA A 99 12.43 4.11 -3.72
N SER A 100 12.99 3.83 -2.54
CA SER A 100 14.45 3.87 -2.32
C SER A 100 15.14 2.51 -2.40
N VAL A 101 14.44 1.41 -2.10
CA VAL A 101 15.01 0.05 -2.06
C VAL A 101 15.69 -0.37 -3.36
N PRO A 102 15.18 -0.12 -4.57
CA PRO A 102 15.89 -0.48 -5.79
C PRO A 102 17.28 0.17 -5.88
N ASN A 103 17.39 1.45 -5.52
CA ASN A 103 18.69 2.14 -5.48
C ASN A 103 19.62 1.54 -4.41
N ASP A 104 19.07 1.26 -3.21
CA ASP A 104 19.85 0.74 -2.10
C ASP A 104 20.36 -0.69 -2.38
N LEU A 105 19.58 -1.53 -3.08
CA LEU A 105 19.99 -2.87 -3.52
C LEU A 105 20.96 -2.83 -4.68
N ARG A 106 20.82 -1.90 -5.62
CA ARG A 106 21.74 -1.75 -6.75
C ARG A 106 23.17 -1.42 -6.32
N LEU A 107 23.36 -0.79 -5.16
CA LEU A 107 24.68 -0.61 -4.56
C LEU A 107 25.34 -1.94 -4.17
N LYS A 108 24.55 -2.98 -3.84
CA LYS A 108 25.04 -4.32 -3.52
C LYS A 108 25.28 -5.16 -4.78
N SER A 109 24.41 -5.01 -5.77
CA SER A 109 24.39 -5.81 -6.99
C SER A 109 24.30 -4.90 -8.22
N PRO A 110 25.40 -4.17 -8.57
CA PRO A 110 25.39 -3.18 -9.64
C PRO A 110 25.17 -3.79 -11.04
N GLU A 111 25.39 -5.07 -11.22
CA GLU A 111 25.15 -5.85 -12.43
C GLU A 111 23.67 -6.12 -12.68
N LYS A 112 22.84 -6.09 -11.62
CA LYS A 112 21.39 -6.25 -11.70
C LYS A 112 20.73 -4.87 -11.83
N ASP A 113 19.80 -4.72 -12.75
CA ASP A 113 19.19 -3.42 -13.09
C ASP A 113 17.69 -3.50 -13.42
N THR A 114 17.03 -4.57 -13.03
CA THR A 114 15.60 -4.78 -13.33
C THR A 114 14.81 -4.93 -12.03
N VAL A 115 13.69 -4.22 -11.94
CA VAL A 115 12.70 -4.37 -10.85
C VAL A 115 11.43 -4.93 -11.45
N LEU A 116 11.04 -6.10 -10.98
CA LEU A 116 9.78 -6.75 -11.34
C LEU A 116 8.66 -6.27 -10.38
N TYR A 117 7.46 -6.06 -10.90
CA TYR A 117 6.30 -5.64 -10.10
C TYR A 117 4.99 -6.01 -10.80
N PRO A 118 3.84 -6.18 -10.11
CA PRO A 118 2.58 -6.54 -10.75
C PRO A 118 2.13 -5.48 -11.75
N ALA A 119 1.68 -5.90 -12.94
CA ALA A 119 1.24 -4.98 -13.99
C ALA A 119 0.04 -4.10 -13.57
N ILE A 120 -0.74 -4.57 -12.58
CA ILE A 120 -1.80 -3.79 -11.92
C ILE A 120 -1.38 -3.58 -10.48
N SER A 121 -0.89 -2.37 -10.15
CA SER A 121 -0.27 -2.13 -8.85
C SER A 121 -0.15 -0.66 -8.48
N TYR A 122 0.33 -0.43 -7.27
CA TYR A 122 0.65 0.91 -6.79
C TYR A 122 1.80 1.54 -7.59
N PRO A 123 1.62 2.75 -8.16
CA PRO A 123 2.57 3.35 -9.11
C PRO A 123 4.00 3.52 -8.60
N SER A 124 4.20 3.50 -7.29
CA SER A 124 5.52 3.73 -6.70
C SER A 124 6.50 2.58 -6.93
N TYR A 125 6.05 1.37 -7.28
CA TYR A 125 6.96 0.27 -7.61
C TYR A 125 7.74 0.57 -8.90
N ALA A 126 7.04 0.95 -9.96
CA ALA A 126 7.65 1.38 -11.21
C ALA A 126 8.52 2.63 -11.01
N MET A 127 7.99 3.64 -10.29
CA MET A 127 8.73 4.88 -10.05
C MET A 127 10.01 4.66 -9.25
N GLY A 128 10.01 3.77 -8.26
CA GLY A 128 11.20 3.41 -7.50
C GLY A 128 12.29 2.79 -8.38
N ALA A 129 11.91 1.94 -9.33
CA ALA A 129 12.84 1.41 -10.34
C ALA A 129 13.43 2.51 -11.21
N GLU A 130 12.61 3.40 -11.74
CA GLU A 130 13.04 4.51 -12.60
C GLU A 130 13.97 5.48 -11.85
N LEU A 131 13.65 5.84 -10.60
CA LEU A 131 14.50 6.70 -9.77
C LEU A 131 15.87 6.08 -9.48
N ALA A 132 15.95 4.75 -9.41
CA ALA A 132 17.21 4.01 -9.28
C ALA A 132 17.96 3.84 -10.60
N GLY A 133 17.41 4.32 -11.73
CA GLY A 133 17.95 4.07 -13.06
C GLY A 133 17.87 2.61 -13.48
N CYS A 134 16.91 1.87 -12.91
CA CYS A 134 16.60 0.49 -13.25
C CYS A 134 15.50 0.43 -14.32
N ARG A 135 15.37 -0.74 -14.92
CA ARG A 135 14.23 -1.09 -15.78
C ARG A 135 13.05 -1.46 -14.88
N ALA A 136 11.94 -0.79 -15.08
CA ALA A 136 10.66 -1.13 -14.44
C ALA A 136 9.92 -2.13 -15.35
N VAL A 137 9.80 -3.37 -14.92
CA VAL A 137 9.21 -4.46 -15.72
C VAL A 137 7.92 -4.95 -15.07
N PRO A 138 6.75 -4.63 -15.67
CA PRO A 138 5.47 -5.10 -15.17
C PRO A 138 5.30 -6.60 -15.48
N VAL A 139 5.02 -7.38 -14.45
CA VAL A 139 4.67 -8.79 -14.56
C VAL A 139 3.17 -8.92 -14.80
N PRO A 140 2.72 -9.58 -15.87
CA PRO A 140 1.30 -9.77 -16.13
C PRO A 140 0.58 -10.41 -14.95
N VAL A 141 -0.71 -10.11 -14.84
CA VAL A 141 -1.61 -10.79 -13.90
C VAL A 141 -2.61 -11.64 -14.68
N ASN A 142 -3.11 -12.71 -14.06
CA ASN A 142 -4.17 -13.55 -14.59
C ASN A 142 -5.56 -12.93 -14.38
N ASP A 143 -6.62 -13.63 -14.77
CA ASP A 143 -8.02 -13.16 -14.64
C ASP A 143 -8.46 -12.97 -13.18
N ASP A 144 -7.78 -13.59 -12.22
CA ASP A 144 -7.97 -13.39 -10.77
C ASP A 144 -7.12 -12.25 -10.21
N TYR A 145 -6.46 -11.46 -11.05
CA TYR A 145 -5.54 -10.37 -10.67
C TYR A 145 -4.30 -10.83 -9.88
N LYS A 146 -3.93 -12.12 -9.92
CA LYS A 146 -2.70 -12.66 -9.33
C LYS A 146 -1.58 -12.70 -10.35
N LEU A 147 -0.34 -12.63 -9.87
CA LEU A 147 0.85 -12.67 -10.74
C LEU A 147 0.89 -13.92 -11.61
N ASP A 148 1.06 -13.73 -12.91
CA ASP A 148 1.41 -14.81 -13.86
C ASP A 148 2.92 -14.85 -14.07
N LEU A 149 3.61 -15.51 -13.14
CA LEU A 149 5.07 -15.63 -13.16
C LEU A 149 5.62 -16.42 -14.35
N SER A 150 4.77 -17.18 -15.04
CA SER A 150 5.16 -17.92 -16.26
C SER A 150 5.42 -16.99 -17.46
N LYS A 151 4.96 -15.76 -17.39
CA LYS A 151 5.12 -14.73 -18.42
C LYS A 151 6.34 -13.84 -18.22
N VAL A 152 7.12 -14.03 -17.16
CA VAL A 152 8.33 -13.25 -16.93
C VAL A 152 9.44 -13.73 -17.89
N ASP A 153 10.00 -12.79 -18.65
CA ASP A 153 11.10 -13.08 -19.55
C ASP A 153 12.35 -13.51 -18.76
N GLN A 154 13.01 -14.58 -19.17
CA GLN A 154 14.19 -15.14 -18.48
C GLN A 154 15.37 -14.17 -18.45
N GLU A 155 15.50 -13.26 -19.43
CA GLU A 155 16.52 -12.22 -19.41
C GLU A 155 16.22 -11.15 -18.33
N ASP A 156 14.94 -10.85 -18.09
CA ASP A 156 14.52 -9.98 -17.00
C ASP A 156 14.72 -10.65 -15.64
N VAL A 157 14.47 -11.95 -15.52
CA VAL A 157 14.75 -12.74 -14.31
C VAL A 157 16.22 -12.66 -13.93
N LYS A 158 17.15 -12.92 -14.88
CA LYS A 158 18.61 -12.88 -14.64
C LYS A 158 19.09 -11.52 -14.15
N ARG A 159 18.42 -10.45 -14.55
CA ARG A 159 18.75 -9.05 -14.24
C ARG A 159 17.97 -8.52 -13.04
N ALA A 160 17.05 -9.30 -12.47
CA ALA A 160 16.16 -8.83 -11.42
C ALA A 160 16.91 -8.55 -10.11
N LEU A 161 16.75 -7.34 -9.60
CA LEU A 161 17.13 -6.94 -8.24
C LEU A 161 16.15 -7.47 -7.21
N LEU A 162 14.85 -7.44 -7.57
CA LEU A 162 13.75 -7.87 -6.73
C LEU A 162 12.47 -8.03 -7.55
N LEU A 163 11.50 -8.74 -6.98
CA LEU A 163 10.09 -8.72 -7.36
C LEU A 163 9.26 -8.12 -6.22
N TRP A 164 8.52 -7.05 -6.51
CA TRP A 164 7.49 -6.54 -5.61
C TRP A 164 6.21 -7.37 -5.70
N ILE A 165 5.62 -7.67 -4.55
CA ILE A 165 4.21 -8.08 -4.44
C ILE A 165 3.50 -7.17 -3.45
N ASN A 166 2.17 -7.10 -3.54
CA ASN A 166 1.32 -6.36 -2.60
C ASN A 166 0.10 -7.20 -2.26
N SER A 167 0.04 -7.69 -1.02
CA SER A 167 -1.05 -8.56 -0.56
C SER A 167 -1.52 -8.15 0.83
N PRO A 168 -2.78 -7.69 0.96
CA PRO A 168 -3.79 -7.40 -0.07
C PRO A 168 -3.36 -6.33 -1.06
N CYS A 169 -3.74 -6.48 -2.33
CA CYS A 169 -3.31 -5.60 -3.42
C CYS A 169 -4.04 -4.24 -3.40
N ASN A 170 -3.33 -3.19 -3.67
CA ASN A 170 -3.87 -1.91 -4.11
C ASN A 170 -3.60 -1.78 -5.63
N PRO A 171 -4.65 -1.79 -6.50
CA PRO A 171 -6.02 -1.35 -6.25
C PRO A 171 -7.06 -2.45 -6.02
N THR A 172 -6.79 -3.70 -6.38
CA THR A 172 -7.80 -4.75 -6.58
C THR A 172 -8.33 -5.38 -5.30
N GLY A 173 -7.59 -5.29 -4.20
CA GLY A 173 -7.91 -5.96 -2.93
C GLY A 173 -7.69 -7.48 -2.95
N VAL A 174 -7.12 -8.02 -4.01
CA VAL A 174 -6.85 -9.46 -4.16
C VAL A 174 -5.70 -9.91 -3.26
N LEU A 175 -5.79 -11.13 -2.78
CA LEU A 175 -4.74 -11.80 -2.03
C LEU A 175 -3.89 -12.65 -2.96
N GLU A 176 -2.58 -12.41 -2.95
CA GLU A 176 -1.62 -13.11 -3.77
C GLU A 176 -1.40 -14.56 -3.30
N ASP A 177 -1.03 -15.45 -4.19
CA ASP A 177 -0.48 -16.77 -3.84
C ASP A 177 0.97 -16.64 -3.39
N ILE A 178 1.13 -16.18 -2.15
CA ILE A 178 2.45 -15.87 -1.56
C ILE A 178 3.37 -17.09 -1.61
N LYS A 179 2.84 -18.31 -1.41
CA LYS A 179 3.63 -19.53 -1.43
C LYS A 179 4.29 -19.76 -2.78
N SER A 180 3.51 -19.74 -3.85
CA SER A 180 4.01 -19.93 -5.21
C SER A 180 5.00 -18.84 -5.62
N VAL A 181 4.77 -17.59 -5.21
CA VAL A 181 5.69 -16.47 -5.46
C VAL A 181 7.03 -16.68 -4.75
N VAL A 182 7.03 -17.10 -3.48
CA VAL A 182 8.26 -17.36 -2.72
C VAL A 182 9.04 -18.52 -3.32
N GLU A 183 8.37 -19.60 -3.69
CA GLU A 183 8.98 -20.75 -4.37
C GLU A 183 9.62 -20.33 -5.71
N TRP A 184 8.92 -19.53 -6.49
CA TRP A 184 9.46 -18.98 -7.75
C TRP A 184 10.70 -18.09 -7.49
N GLY A 185 10.64 -17.20 -6.52
CA GLY A 185 11.76 -16.33 -6.17
C GLY A 185 13.02 -17.12 -5.81
N ARG A 186 12.89 -18.14 -4.97
CA ARG A 186 14.00 -19.02 -4.55
C ARG A 186 14.57 -19.83 -5.72
N ASN A 187 13.71 -20.36 -6.59
CA ASN A 187 14.14 -21.13 -7.76
C ASN A 187 14.88 -20.27 -8.80
N ASN A 188 14.69 -18.96 -8.78
CA ASN A 188 15.27 -18.02 -9.74
C ASN A 188 16.30 -17.05 -9.14
N ASP A 189 16.64 -17.19 -7.85
CA ASP A 189 17.53 -16.26 -7.12
C ASP A 189 17.07 -14.80 -7.22
N VAL A 190 15.76 -14.58 -7.12
CA VAL A 190 15.14 -13.25 -7.12
C VAL A 190 14.51 -12.97 -5.77
N PRO A 191 14.99 -11.97 -5.02
CA PRO A 191 14.41 -11.58 -3.75
C PRO A 191 12.96 -11.09 -3.91
N ILE A 192 12.06 -11.52 -3.02
CA ILE A 192 10.65 -11.11 -3.02
C ILE A 192 10.42 -10.08 -1.91
N PHE A 193 9.91 -8.93 -2.29
CA PHE A 193 9.51 -7.86 -1.37
C PHE A 193 7.98 -7.76 -1.34
N SER A 194 7.39 -8.03 -0.18
CA SER A 194 5.95 -8.02 0.04
C SER A 194 5.52 -6.74 0.75
N ASP A 195 4.82 -5.86 0.05
CA ASP A 195 4.15 -4.72 0.67
C ASP A 195 2.84 -5.17 1.32
N GLU A 196 2.87 -5.29 2.64
CA GLU A 196 1.78 -5.82 3.47
C GLU A 196 1.06 -4.72 4.27
N CYS A 197 1.00 -3.49 3.71
CA CYS A 197 0.35 -2.35 4.37
C CYS A 197 -1.10 -2.57 4.74
N TYR A 198 -1.78 -3.51 4.09
CA TYR A 198 -3.20 -3.81 4.28
C TYR A 198 -3.45 -5.17 4.96
N VAL A 199 -2.42 -5.84 5.45
CA VAL A 199 -2.50 -7.22 5.96
C VAL A 199 -3.53 -7.42 7.08
N GLU A 200 -3.81 -6.41 7.90
CA GLU A 200 -4.85 -6.47 8.92
C GLU A 200 -6.26 -6.18 8.40
N PHE A 201 -6.42 -5.80 7.13
CA PHE A 201 -7.70 -5.58 6.46
C PHE A 201 -7.98 -6.68 5.44
N ILE A 202 -7.87 -7.93 5.87
CA ILE A 202 -8.27 -9.11 5.12
C ILE A 202 -9.66 -9.53 5.62
N TRP A 203 -10.57 -9.81 4.68
CA TRP A 203 -11.98 -10.09 4.99
C TRP A 203 -12.28 -11.58 4.86
N GLY A 204 -12.90 -12.16 5.89
CA GLY A 204 -13.39 -13.55 5.85
C GLY A 204 -12.34 -14.64 6.06
N GLN A 205 -11.06 -14.31 6.20
CA GLN A 205 -10.00 -15.26 6.49
C GLN A 205 -8.89 -14.66 7.36
N LYS A 206 -7.97 -15.50 7.84
CA LYS A 206 -6.83 -15.06 8.65
C LYS A 206 -5.83 -14.26 7.81
N PRO A 207 -5.17 -13.25 8.40
CA PRO A 207 -4.06 -12.57 7.77
C PRO A 207 -2.96 -13.55 7.33
N SER A 208 -2.37 -13.29 6.15
CA SER A 208 -1.22 -14.04 5.64
C SER A 208 -0.07 -13.09 5.34
N THR A 209 1.14 -13.47 5.70
CA THR A 209 2.37 -12.72 5.47
C THR A 209 3.40 -13.59 4.76
N ILE A 210 4.28 -12.98 3.99
CA ILE A 210 5.38 -13.69 3.33
C ILE A 210 6.30 -14.40 4.33
N LEU A 211 6.38 -13.89 5.57
CA LEU A 211 7.20 -14.46 6.65
C LEU A 211 6.70 -15.83 7.14
N HIS A 212 5.48 -16.27 6.79
CA HIS A 212 5.05 -17.65 7.05
C HIS A 212 5.84 -18.69 6.26
N HIS A 213 6.50 -18.27 5.19
CA HIS A 213 7.29 -19.14 4.31
C HIS A 213 8.80 -19.10 4.60
N GLY A 214 9.20 -18.56 5.76
CA GLY A 214 10.61 -18.39 6.17
C GLY A 214 11.20 -17.05 5.73
N ASN A 215 12.48 -16.83 6.06
CA ASN A 215 13.15 -15.55 5.83
C ASN A 215 13.99 -15.51 4.55
N GLU A 216 14.45 -16.64 4.07
CA GLU A 216 15.40 -16.72 2.95
C GLU A 216 14.81 -16.08 1.69
N GLY A 217 15.49 -15.05 1.19
CA GLY A 217 15.14 -14.34 -0.03
C GLY A 217 13.83 -13.51 0.05
N VAL A 218 13.28 -13.26 1.25
CA VAL A 218 12.02 -12.52 1.38
C VAL A 218 12.12 -11.33 2.33
N VAL A 219 11.38 -10.26 2.04
CA VAL A 219 11.23 -9.08 2.91
C VAL A 219 9.77 -8.67 2.96
N ALA A 220 9.17 -8.66 4.15
CA ALA A 220 7.87 -8.08 4.42
C ALA A 220 8.00 -6.60 4.83
N VAL A 221 7.09 -5.76 4.35
CA VAL A 221 7.06 -4.33 4.66
C VAL A 221 5.70 -3.93 5.25
N HIS A 222 5.72 -3.30 6.41
CA HIS A 222 4.52 -2.94 7.16
C HIS A 222 4.48 -1.45 7.50
N SER A 223 3.28 -0.88 7.66
CA SER A 223 3.08 0.55 7.92
C SER A 223 1.95 0.82 8.88
N LEU A 224 2.11 1.86 9.71
CA LEU A 224 1.03 2.41 10.53
C LEU A 224 0.08 3.33 9.74
N SER A 225 0.44 3.70 8.51
CA SER A 225 -0.35 4.65 7.69
C SER A 225 -1.79 4.22 7.52
N LYS A 226 -2.03 2.92 7.29
CA LYS A 226 -3.37 2.36 7.04
C LYS A 226 -3.94 1.69 8.29
N ARG A 227 -3.09 0.91 8.97
CA ARG A 227 -3.44 0.16 10.17
C ARG A 227 -4.01 1.05 11.30
N SER A 228 -3.40 2.22 11.50
CA SER A 228 -3.65 3.05 12.69
C SER A 228 -4.05 4.49 12.37
N ASN A 229 -4.46 4.77 11.12
CA ASN A 229 -4.81 6.13 10.64
C ASN A 229 -3.67 7.15 10.85
N LEU A 230 -2.41 6.69 10.74
CA LEU A 230 -1.21 7.47 11.07
C LEU A 230 -0.34 7.75 9.84
N ALA A 231 -0.96 8.04 8.69
CA ALA A 231 -0.24 8.30 7.46
C ALA A 231 0.78 9.45 7.56
N GLY A 232 0.47 10.47 8.37
CA GLY A 232 1.28 11.68 8.52
C GLY A 232 2.57 11.50 9.36
N ILE A 233 2.63 10.51 10.25
CA ILE A 233 3.81 10.32 11.12
C ILE A 233 4.98 9.61 10.44
N ARG A 234 4.74 9.01 9.28
CA ARG A 234 5.78 8.36 8.47
C ARG A 234 6.54 7.26 9.21
N ALA A 235 5.83 6.27 9.75
CA ALA A 235 6.42 5.13 10.45
C ALA A 235 5.98 3.80 9.85
N GLY A 236 6.95 2.90 9.71
CA GLY A 236 6.80 1.52 9.26
C GLY A 236 8.05 0.73 9.56
N PHE A 237 8.04 -0.54 9.23
CA PHE A 237 9.21 -1.40 9.37
C PHE A 237 9.26 -2.42 8.24
N TYR A 238 10.42 -3.03 8.06
CA TYR A 238 10.63 -4.17 7.18
C TYR A 238 11.35 -5.29 7.95
N ALA A 239 11.02 -6.53 7.61
CA ALA A 239 11.55 -7.72 8.26
C ALA A 239 11.71 -8.87 7.26
N GLY A 240 12.67 -9.78 7.48
CA GLY A 240 12.85 -10.94 6.60
C GLY A 240 14.27 -11.43 6.54
N ASP A 241 14.79 -11.60 5.31
CA ASP A 241 16.13 -12.12 5.04
C ASP A 241 17.22 -11.35 5.79
N THR A 242 18.12 -12.10 6.43
CA THR A 242 19.15 -11.55 7.32
C THR A 242 20.09 -10.60 6.59
N ASP A 243 20.59 -11.02 5.44
CA ASP A 243 21.62 -10.29 4.70
C ASP A 243 21.01 -9.07 4.00
N ILE A 244 19.79 -9.21 3.49
CA ILE A 244 19.07 -8.11 2.85
C ILE A 244 18.68 -7.05 3.89
N VAL A 245 18.08 -7.45 5.01
CA VAL A 245 17.68 -6.51 6.07
C VAL A 245 18.89 -5.81 6.66
N HIS A 246 19.98 -6.53 6.93
CA HIS A 246 21.23 -5.94 7.43
C HIS A 246 21.80 -4.94 6.43
N TRP A 247 21.93 -5.31 5.16
CA TRP A 247 22.43 -4.42 4.11
C TRP A 247 21.60 -3.14 4.01
N LEU A 248 20.28 -3.28 3.88
CA LEU A 248 19.38 -2.13 3.79
C LEU A 248 19.47 -1.23 5.02
N SER A 249 19.58 -1.79 6.23
CA SER A 249 19.67 -1.01 7.45
C SER A 249 20.96 -0.19 7.50
N GLU A 250 22.09 -0.72 7.05
CA GLU A 250 23.36 0.02 7.01
C GLU A 250 23.33 1.11 5.94
N VAL A 251 22.87 0.83 4.72
CA VAL A 251 22.74 1.86 3.67
C VAL A 251 21.82 3.00 4.14
N ARG A 252 20.69 2.67 4.75
CA ARG A 252 19.70 3.64 5.24
C ARG A 252 20.24 4.48 6.39
N LYS A 253 21.04 3.90 7.27
CA LYS A 253 21.75 4.59 8.34
C LYS A 253 22.71 5.66 7.78
N HIS A 254 23.54 5.29 6.81
CA HIS A 254 24.45 6.24 6.14
C HIS A 254 23.69 7.33 5.37
N SER A 255 22.53 7.03 4.83
CA SER A 255 21.67 7.98 4.11
C SER A 255 20.83 8.89 5.02
N GLY A 256 20.89 8.72 6.36
CA GLY A 256 20.08 9.49 7.30
C GLY A 256 18.57 9.14 7.26
N LYS A 257 18.20 8.00 6.70
CA LYS A 257 16.80 7.55 6.58
C LYS A 257 16.34 6.90 7.89
N MET A 258 16.09 7.70 8.91
CA MET A 258 15.70 7.26 10.24
C MET A 258 14.38 7.88 10.69
N ILE A 259 13.56 7.10 11.40
CA ILE A 259 12.31 7.59 11.99
C ILE A 259 12.66 8.52 13.16
N PRO A 260 12.07 9.73 13.25
CA PRO A 260 12.29 10.64 14.38
C PRO A 260 11.96 9.99 15.72
N GLY A 261 12.73 10.34 16.77
CA GLY A 261 12.57 9.75 18.12
C GLY A 261 11.14 9.79 18.68
N PRO A 262 10.45 10.96 18.69
CA PRO A 262 9.06 11.03 19.13
C PRO A 262 8.11 10.13 18.33
N VAL A 263 8.38 9.96 17.03
CA VAL A 263 7.59 9.08 16.18
C VAL A 263 7.84 7.61 16.51
N GLN A 264 9.08 7.22 16.81
CA GLN A 264 9.39 5.83 17.24
C GLN A 264 8.63 5.48 18.53
N ALA A 265 8.63 6.38 19.52
CA ALA A 265 7.91 6.18 20.78
C ALA A 265 6.39 6.05 20.56
N ALA A 266 5.80 6.94 19.78
CA ALA A 266 4.37 6.89 19.45
C ALA A 266 4.00 5.65 18.63
N ALA A 267 4.84 5.27 17.68
CA ALA A 267 4.65 4.09 16.85
C ALA A 267 4.74 2.78 17.66
N ALA A 268 5.61 2.71 18.68
CA ALA A 268 5.67 1.55 19.58
C ALA A 268 4.32 1.32 20.28
N LEU A 269 3.67 2.38 20.76
CA LEU A 269 2.32 2.28 21.35
C LEU A 269 1.29 1.80 20.30
N ALA A 270 1.33 2.35 19.11
CA ALA A 270 0.39 1.96 18.04
C ALA A 270 0.53 0.48 17.65
N TRP A 271 1.76 -0.05 17.54
CA TRP A 271 2.00 -1.47 17.28
C TRP A 271 1.56 -2.37 18.46
N GLY A 272 1.53 -1.85 19.67
CA GLY A 272 1.09 -2.56 20.87
C GLY A 272 -0.44 -2.59 21.08
N ASP A 273 -1.17 -1.71 20.38
CA ASP A 273 -2.62 -1.59 20.53
C ASP A 273 -3.35 -2.26 19.35
N ASP A 274 -4.10 -3.31 19.63
CA ASP A 274 -4.90 -4.03 18.65
C ASP A 274 -6.36 -3.57 18.63
N ALA A 275 -6.86 -3.02 19.75
CA ALA A 275 -8.28 -2.68 19.92
C ALA A 275 -8.73 -1.61 18.91
N HIS A 276 -7.91 -0.59 18.67
CA HIS A 276 -8.24 0.44 17.67
C HIS A 276 -8.28 -0.10 16.25
N VAL A 277 -7.46 -1.11 15.94
CA VAL A 277 -7.45 -1.75 14.61
C VAL A 277 -8.69 -2.58 14.41
N ASP A 278 -9.06 -3.39 15.42
CA ASP A 278 -10.26 -4.23 15.35
C ASP A 278 -11.52 -3.35 15.20
N HIS A 279 -11.59 -2.23 15.92
CA HIS A 279 -12.66 -1.23 15.74
C HIS A 279 -12.66 -0.64 14.32
N GLN A 280 -11.49 -0.21 13.80
CA GLN A 280 -11.37 0.38 12.46
C GLN A 280 -11.72 -0.64 11.36
N ARG A 281 -11.43 -1.92 11.57
CA ARG A 281 -11.82 -3.01 10.63
C ARG A 281 -13.33 -3.05 10.44
N GLU A 282 -14.12 -3.00 11.51
CA GLU A 282 -15.58 -3.01 11.42
C GLU A 282 -16.11 -1.78 10.68
N ILE A 283 -15.49 -0.61 10.91
CA ILE A 283 -15.84 0.62 10.19
C ILE A 283 -15.58 0.46 8.68
N TYR A 284 -14.40 -0.01 8.27
CA TYR A 284 -14.10 -0.21 6.84
C TYR A 284 -15.00 -1.27 6.20
N LYS A 285 -15.30 -2.35 6.89
CA LYS A 285 -16.19 -3.39 6.41
C LYS A 285 -17.62 -2.84 6.15
N SER A 286 -18.14 -2.04 7.07
CA SER A 286 -19.41 -1.34 6.90
C SER A 286 -19.39 -0.41 5.69
N ARG A 287 -18.34 0.42 5.57
CA ARG A 287 -18.20 1.37 4.44
C ARG A 287 -18.09 0.64 3.11
N LEU A 288 -17.30 -0.42 3.02
CA LEU A 288 -17.18 -1.25 1.81
C LEU A 288 -18.56 -1.83 1.41
N THR A 289 -19.33 -2.33 2.38
CA THR A 289 -20.67 -2.89 2.11
C THR A 289 -21.59 -1.82 1.53
N VAL A 290 -21.66 -0.64 2.16
CA VAL A 290 -22.53 0.45 1.69
C VAL A 290 -22.08 0.96 0.31
N LEU A 291 -20.78 1.18 0.11
CA LEU A 291 -20.28 1.67 -1.17
C LEU A 291 -20.46 0.65 -2.29
N THR A 292 -20.27 -0.65 -2.01
CA THR A 292 -20.53 -1.71 -3.00
C THR A 292 -21.99 -1.66 -3.48
N ASP A 293 -22.95 -1.62 -2.56
CA ASP A 293 -24.39 -1.52 -2.88
C ASP A 293 -24.71 -0.25 -3.70
N LEU A 294 -24.14 0.89 -3.30
CA LEU A 294 -24.36 2.16 -4.01
C LEU A 294 -23.83 2.13 -5.44
N PHE A 295 -22.60 1.66 -5.64
CA PHE A 295 -22.01 1.62 -6.97
C PHE A 295 -22.66 0.57 -7.87
N GLN A 296 -23.13 -0.57 -7.31
CA GLN A 296 -23.94 -1.55 -8.05
C GLN A 296 -25.25 -0.92 -8.53
N LYS A 297 -25.94 -0.13 -7.69
CA LYS A 297 -27.16 0.62 -8.10
C LYS A 297 -26.88 1.65 -9.21
N LEU A 298 -25.68 2.19 -9.28
CA LEU A 298 -25.23 3.08 -10.36
C LEU A 298 -24.81 2.33 -11.63
N GLY A 299 -24.96 0.99 -11.67
CA GLY A 299 -24.65 0.16 -12.83
C GLY A 299 -23.20 -0.29 -12.93
N PHE A 300 -22.42 -0.20 -11.83
CA PHE A 300 -21.06 -0.72 -11.81
C PHE A 300 -21.02 -2.23 -11.56
N SER A 301 -20.10 -2.90 -12.24
CA SER A 301 -19.65 -4.25 -11.88
C SER A 301 -18.60 -4.10 -10.79
N VAL A 302 -18.98 -4.46 -9.56
CA VAL A 302 -18.12 -4.32 -8.38
C VAL A 302 -18.53 -5.29 -7.28
N ASN A 303 -17.54 -5.82 -6.56
CA ASN A 303 -17.73 -6.72 -5.42
C ASN A 303 -16.90 -6.24 -4.22
N ILE A 304 -17.28 -6.73 -3.02
CA ILE A 304 -16.45 -6.56 -1.82
C ILE A 304 -15.12 -7.28 -2.06
N PRO A 305 -13.95 -6.61 -1.88
CA PRO A 305 -12.64 -7.20 -2.13
C PRO A 305 -12.30 -8.30 -1.10
N GLN A 306 -11.26 -9.09 -1.39
CA GLN A 306 -10.71 -10.05 -0.41
C GLN A 306 -9.98 -9.34 0.75
N GLY A 307 -9.41 -8.17 0.48
CA GLY A 307 -8.73 -7.35 1.47
C GLY A 307 -8.61 -5.89 1.06
N ALA A 308 -7.86 -5.10 1.84
CA ALA A 308 -7.77 -3.66 1.75
C ALA A 308 -9.13 -2.95 1.94
N PHE A 309 -9.23 -1.69 1.63
CA PHE A 309 -10.44 -0.88 1.73
C PHE A 309 -10.70 -0.11 0.42
N TYR A 310 -10.43 -0.79 -0.71
CA TYR A 310 -10.71 -0.28 -2.05
C TYR A 310 -11.71 -1.16 -2.75
N LEU A 311 -12.63 -0.54 -3.48
CA LEU A 311 -13.40 -1.22 -4.50
C LEU A 311 -12.72 -0.99 -5.85
N TRP A 312 -12.56 -2.06 -6.62
CA TRP A 312 -12.09 -2.04 -7.99
C TRP A 312 -13.28 -2.33 -8.89
N ALA A 313 -13.69 -1.34 -9.67
CA ALA A 313 -14.98 -1.33 -10.34
C ALA A 313 -14.86 -0.94 -11.81
N GLU A 314 -15.78 -1.42 -12.63
CA GLU A 314 -15.96 -1.07 -14.03
C GLU A 314 -17.42 -0.72 -14.32
N LYS A 315 -17.69 0.03 -15.40
CA LYS A 315 -19.04 0.42 -15.78
C LYS A 315 -19.25 0.29 -17.28
N GLY A 316 -19.76 -0.89 -17.71
CA GLY A 316 -20.27 -1.10 -19.05
C GLY A 316 -19.30 -0.78 -20.20
N GLY A 317 -17.99 -1.05 -20.04
CA GLY A 317 -16.95 -0.78 -21.05
C GLY A 317 -16.63 0.69 -21.25
N LEU A 318 -17.07 1.57 -20.35
CA LEU A 318 -16.70 3.00 -20.37
C LEU A 318 -15.25 3.19 -19.96
N ASN A 319 -14.60 4.19 -20.56
CA ASN A 319 -13.26 4.60 -20.15
C ASN A 319 -13.29 5.23 -18.73
N CYS A 320 -12.27 4.96 -17.93
CA CYS A 320 -12.18 5.43 -16.55
C CYS A 320 -12.31 6.97 -16.41
N TRP A 321 -11.83 7.74 -17.37
CA TRP A 321 -11.94 9.20 -17.35
C TRP A 321 -13.36 9.69 -17.66
N ASP A 322 -14.11 8.96 -18.50
CA ASP A 322 -15.53 9.22 -18.75
C ASP A 322 -16.36 8.91 -17.50
N ILE A 323 -16.05 7.79 -16.83
CA ILE A 323 -16.66 7.42 -15.53
C ILE A 323 -16.43 8.51 -14.49
N ILE A 324 -15.20 9.02 -14.36
CA ILE A 324 -14.86 10.07 -13.40
C ILE A 324 -15.60 11.37 -13.72
N SER A 325 -15.68 11.73 -15.00
CA SER A 325 -16.40 12.92 -15.46
C SER A 325 -17.91 12.83 -15.15
N GLU A 326 -18.49 11.66 -15.37
CA GLU A 326 -19.89 11.36 -15.03
C GLU A 326 -20.13 11.49 -13.52
N LEU A 327 -19.32 10.80 -12.70
CA LEU A 327 -19.47 10.83 -11.24
C LEU A 327 -19.25 12.22 -10.65
N ALA A 328 -18.27 12.98 -11.15
CA ALA A 328 -18.01 14.33 -10.71
C ALA A 328 -19.16 15.28 -11.04
N THR A 329 -19.75 15.13 -12.24
CA THR A 329 -20.84 16.00 -12.71
C THR A 329 -22.17 15.68 -12.02
N GLN A 330 -22.55 14.40 -11.95
CA GLN A 330 -23.87 13.99 -11.47
C GLN A 330 -23.95 13.92 -9.94
N PHE A 331 -22.87 13.52 -9.29
CA PHE A 331 -22.88 13.23 -7.84
C PHE A 331 -21.86 14.05 -7.03
N GLY A 332 -21.01 14.84 -7.70
CA GLY A 332 -19.88 15.50 -7.04
C GLY A 332 -18.88 14.51 -6.45
N VAL A 333 -18.67 13.35 -7.08
CA VAL A 333 -17.80 12.26 -6.58
C VAL A 333 -16.54 12.16 -7.41
N LEU A 334 -15.40 12.08 -6.74
CA LEU A 334 -14.10 11.84 -7.36
C LEU A 334 -13.57 10.46 -6.96
N VAL A 335 -13.14 9.67 -7.95
CA VAL A 335 -12.50 8.36 -7.77
C VAL A 335 -11.16 8.32 -8.51
N SER A 336 -10.30 7.32 -8.25
CA SER A 336 -9.05 7.19 -9.02
C SER A 336 -9.29 6.44 -10.33
N PRO A 337 -8.75 6.93 -11.48
CA PRO A 337 -8.78 6.19 -12.74
C PRO A 337 -7.89 4.95 -12.66
N GLY A 338 -8.29 3.92 -13.39
CA GLY A 338 -7.52 2.68 -13.50
C GLY A 338 -6.15 2.88 -14.14
N ASP A 339 -6.03 3.82 -15.06
CA ASP A 339 -4.77 4.20 -15.72
C ASP A 339 -3.63 4.52 -14.73
N PHE A 340 -3.93 4.90 -13.48
CA PHE A 340 -2.90 5.14 -12.47
C PHE A 340 -2.25 3.85 -11.97
N PHE A 341 -2.87 2.70 -12.21
CA PHE A 341 -2.47 1.41 -11.64
C PHE A 341 -1.92 0.44 -12.68
N GLY A 342 -2.08 0.74 -13.98
CA GLY A 342 -1.57 -0.08 -15.06
C GLY A 342 -2.18 0.29 -16.41
N SER A 343 -1.44 0.05 -17.49
CA SER A 343 -1.84 0.41 -18.86
C SER A 343 -3.09 -0.34 -19.37
N ASN A 344 -3.43 -1.49 -18.76
CA ASN A 344 -4.56 -2.31 -19.16
C ASN A 344 -5.80 -2.07 -18.27
N CYS A 345 -5.85 -0.97 -17.54
CA CYS A 345 -6.90 -0.66 -16.57
C CYS A 345 -7.79 0.52 -17.00
N ALA A 346 -7.82 0.82 -18.30
CA ALA A 346 -8.54 1.99 -18.83
C ALA A 346 -10.08 1.96 -18.62
N GLU A 347 -10.66 0.80 -18.30
CA GLU A 347 -12.09 0.65 -18.03
C GLU A 347 -12.41 0.57 -16.53
N ASN A 348 -11.38 0.59 -15.67
CA ASN A 348 -11.54 0.44 -14.24
C ASN A 348 -11.42 1.76 -13.50
N VAL A 349 -12.05 1.82 -12.35
CA VAL A 349 -11.84 2.88 -11.35
C VAL A 349 -11.62 2.27 -9.97
N ARG A 350 -10.80 2.94 -9.14
CA ARG A 350 -10.63 2.57 -7.74
C ARG A 350 -11.38 3.54 -6.83
N ILE A 351 -12.20 3.00 -5.93
CA ILE A 351 -13.00 3.73 -4.95
C ILE A 351 -12.46 3.44 -3.57
N ALA A 352 -12.06 4.46 -2.82
CA ALA A 352 -11.49 4.32 -1.47
C ALA A 352 -12.58 4.46 -0.39
N ALA A 353 -12.77 3.44 0.43
CA ALA A 353 -13.74 3.40 1.52
C ALA A 353 -13.21 4.06 2.82
N VAL A 354 -12.58 5.23 2.71
CA VAL A 354 -11.90 5.91 3.85
C VAL A 354 -12.67 7.09 4.43
N GLN A 355 -13.65 7.62 3.69
CA GLN A 355 -14.41 8.79 4.13
C GLN A 355 -15.29 8.49 5.35
N PRO A 356 -15.52 9.49 6.24
CA PRO A 356 -16.41 9.33 7.40
C PRO A 356 -17.82 8.91 7.01
N GLU A 357 -18.51 8.26 7.94
CA GLU A 357 -19.88 7.76 7.71
C GLU A 357 -20.86 8.87 7.28
N SER A 358 -20.70 10.08 7.81
CA SER A 358 -21.52 11.24 7.40
C SER A 358 -21.37 11.56 5.91
N VAL A 359 -20.15 11.44 5.37
CA VAL A 359 -19.89 11.68 3.94
C VAL A 359 -20.45 10.55 3.08
N ILE A 360 -20.35 9.30 3.54
CA ILE A 360 -20.95 8.14 2.86
C ILE A 360 -22.47 8.22 2.86
N THR A 361 -23.08 8.67 3.96
CA THR A 361 -24.51 8.92 4.05
C THR A 361 -24.93 10.00 3.06
N LEU A 362 -24.20 11.12 2.99
CA LEU A 362 -24.45 12.17 2.00
C LEU A 362 -24.39 11.62 0.56
N LEU A 363 -23.43 10.76 0.25
CA LEU A 363 -23.37 10.11 -1.07
C LEU A 363 -24.61 9.24 -1.32
N LYS A 364 -25.00 8.46 -0.33
CA LYS A 364 -26.20 7.60 -0.41
C LYS A 364 -27.45 8.43 -0.71
N ASP A 365 -27.61 9.57 -0.05
CA ASP A 365 -28.75 10.46 -0.27
C ASP A 365 -28.75 11.05 -1.69
N ARG A 366 -27.58 11.45 -2.20
CA ARG A 366 -27.44 11.93 -3.59
C ARG A 366 -27.79 10.86 -4.62
N VAL A 367 -27.29 9.64 -4.43
CA VAL A 367 -27.58 8.51 -5.31
C VAL A 367 -29.08 8.17 -5.28
N ASN A 368 -29.69 8.07 -4.10
CA ASN A 368 -31.11 7.78 -3.97
C ASN A 368 -32.02 8.87 -4.56
N ALA A 369 -31.61 10.13 -4.52
CA ALA A 369 -32.35 11.22 -5.14
C ALA A 369 -32.27 11.21 -6.69
N HIS A 370 -31.31 10.51 -7.26
CA HIS A 370 -31.09 10.38 -8.70
C HIS A 370 -31.71 9.13 -9.32
N LEU A 371 -31.94 8.10 -8.49
CA LEU A 371 -32.57 6.86 -8.93
C LEU A 371 -34.10 7.06 -8.90
N PRO A 372 -34.82 6.53 -9.91
CA PRO A 372 -36.29 6.66 -10.01
C PRO A 372 -37.02 5.89 -8.90
#